data_b015eea4acf807c7315606860ee258c1
#
_entry.id   b015eea4acf807c7315606860ee258c1
#
_cell.length_a   1.000
_cell.length_b   1.000
_cell.length_c   1.000
_cell.angle_alpha   90.00
_cell.angle_beta   90.00
_cell.angle_gamma   90.00
#
_symmetry.space_group_name_H-M   'P 1'
#
loop_
_entity.id
_entity.type
_entity.pdbx_description
1 polymer ?
#
loop_
_entity_poly.entity_id
_entity_poly.type
_entity_poly.pdbx_seq_one_letter_code
_entity_poly.pdbx_strand_id
1 'polypeptide(L)'
;MKPYFFRVIITAAFASALGGCAATKVIITPPPEPIPVTYGSGFGKDLNPLFSDAFDDTRAVDVLYATNRAQGEDMSGCDDDTYRVELSTQVSYGVCRLNVPKKHNVGGFEVAPSPRADPHRYFRVLAHTPLTQETLLRQLSQGRPDMLVFIHGFNVKFGDAVLRAAQIAYDLKFQGQVVLFSWPAGAAPGMFGNTFINRTYDMNKANAAHSVAPAGDFFKLLAGLDKISHVMVHSMGHQVAIPALAVVSSETGRQFIGELVLNAPDIPIRDFAASVPALRKAARRVTVYCSYNDNAIAASEVYNKGRRMGGCELADGVDIINVGEIDAPALGIGGLGHGYYASRPILTDVFQLLLGLDAGNRQFIRKSETNSTENYYLRP
;
A
#
# COMPACT_ATOMS: atom_id res chain seq x y z
N MET A 1 -61.09 23.91 11.60
CA MET A 1 -60.93 23.21 12.89
C MET A 1 -59.50 23.44 13.38
N LYS A 2 -59.36 24.15 14.51
CA LYS A 2 -58.03 24.55 15.06
C LYS A 2 -57.44 23.43 15.93
N PRO A 3 -56.13 23.24 15.97
CA PRO A 3 -55.47 22.35 16.95
C PRO A 3 -55.20 23.10 18.26
N TYR A 4 -55.44 22.42 19.37
CA TYR A 4 -55.16 22.88 20.72
C TYR A 4 -53.66 22.70 21.07
N PHE A 5 -53.08 23.81 21.57
CA PHE A 5 -51.78 23.79 22.23
C PHE A 5 -51.98 23.51 23.75
N PHE A 6 -51.30 22.49 24.28
CA PHE A 6 -51.15 22.32 25.73
C PHE A 6 -49.81 22.95 26.17
N ARG A 7 -49.90 24.03 26.96
CA ARG A 7 -48.74 24.56 27.70
C ARG A 7 -48.68 23.88 29.03
N VAL A 8 -47.58 23.19 29.35
CA VAL A 8 -47.23 22.77 30.71
C VAL A 8 -46.31 23.82 31.28
N ILE A 9 -46.78 24.47 32.37
CA ILE A 9 -46.00 25.39 33.19
C ILE A 9 -45.37 24.55 34.28
N ILE A 10 -44.04 24.48 34.32
CA ILE A 10 -43.30 23.92 35.45
C ILE A 10 -42.76 25.09 36.29
N THR A 11 -43.30 25.22 37.49
CA THR A 11 -42.85 26.17 38.52
C THR A 11 -41.61 25.59 39.19
N ALA A 12 -40.47 26.25 39.05
CA ALA A 12 -39.23 25.90 39.77
C ALA A 12 -39.26 26.57 41.17
N ALA A 13 -39.24 25.76 42.21
CA ALA A 13 -39.00 26.20 43.58
C ALA A 13 -37.49 26.28 43.84
N PHE A 14 -37.00 27.48 44.13
CA PHE A 14 -35.62 27.68 44.60
C PHE A 14 -35.56 27.34 46.10
N ALA A 15 -34.84 26.27 46.44
CA ALA A 15 -34.39 26.02 47.80
C ALA A 15 -32.91 26.34 47.91
N SER A 16 -32.55 27.43 48.55
CA SER A 16 -31.20 27.83 48.88
C SER A 16 -30.66 26.95 50.01
N ALA A 17 -29.79 25.99 49.70
CA ALA A 17 -28.98 25.30 50.69
C ALA A 17 -27.52 25.81 50.61
N LEU A 18 -27.16 26.66 51.59
CA LEU A 18 -25.76 27.00 51.86
C LEU A 18 -25.06 25.77 52.45
N GLY A 19 -24.48 24.95 51.63
CA GLY A 19 -23.57 23.87 52.02
C GLY A 19 -22.14 24.24 51.63
N GLY A 20 -21.27 24.38 52.63
CA GLY A 20 -19.86 24.73 52.43
C GLY A 20 -19.14 23.74 51.53
N CYS A 21 -18.53 24.23 50.46
CA CYS A 21 -17.62 23.47 49.63
C CYS A 21 -16.33 23.15 50.41
N ALA A 22 -16.27 21.97 51.02
CA ALA A 22 -14.96 21.37 51.30
C ALA A 22 -14.28 21.04 49.99
N ALA A 23 -13.23 21.79 49.64
CA ALA A 23 -12.41 21.52 48.47
C ALA A 23 -11.73 20.16 48.68
N THR A 24 -12.28 19.12 48.09
CA THR A 24 -11.61 17.82 47.99
C THR A 24 -10.39 17.99 47.12
N LYS A 25 -9.20 17.98 47.72
CA LYS A 25 -7.93 17.95 47.01
C LYS A 25 -7.91 16.68 46.18
N VAL A 26 -8.17 16.79 44.87
CA VAL A 26 -7.93 15.69 43.92
C VAL A 26 -6.41 15.47 43.90
N ILE A 27 -5.95 14.42 44.54
CA ILE A 27 -4.60 13.95 44.46
C ILE A 27 -4.49 13.37 43.04
N ILE A 28 -3.94 14.14 42.09
CA ILE A 28 -3.56 13.66 40.78
C ILE A 28 -2.32 12.80 41.01
N THR A 29 -2.47 11.51 41.17
CA THR A 29 -1.36 10.58 41.08
C THR A 29 -0.78 10.72 39.66
N PRO A 30 0.54 10.96 39.50
CA PRO A 30 1.15 10.94 38.20
C PRO A 30 0.83 9.59 37.55
N PRO A 31 0.62 9.55 36.21
CA PRO A 31 0.45 8.28 35.51
C PRO A 31 1.63 7.36 35.90
N PRO A 32 1.39 6.06 36.12
CA PRO A 32 2.44 5.13 36.43
C PRO A 32 3.52 5.25 35.35
N GLU A 33 4.78 5.30 35.78
CA GLU A 33 5.89 5.26 34.83
C GLU A 33 5.67 4.06 33.90
N PRO A 34 5.87 4.25 32.57
CA PRO A 34 5.73 3.14 31.63
C PRO A 34 6.65 2.01 32.10
N ILE A 35 6.06 0.87 32.40
CA ILE A 35 6.83 -0.34 32.73
C ILE A 35 7.78 -0.54 31.56
N PRO A 36 9.10 -0.53 31.74
CA PRO A 36 10.00 -0.82 30.65
C PRO A 36 9.63 -2.22 30.15
N VAL A 37 9.09 -2.30 28.94
CA VAL A 37 8.81 -3.54 28.29
C VAL A 37 10.17 -4.15 27.96
N THR A 38 10.70 -4.91 28.87
CA THR A 38 11.82 -5.83 28.57
C THR A 38 11.23 -6.91 27.67
N TYR A 39 11.31 -6.70 26.38
CA TYR A 39 11.15 -7.77 25.42
C TYR A 39 12.14 -8.88 25.87
N GLY A 40 11.60 -10.07 26.16
CA GLY A 40 12.43 -11.19 26.58
C GLY A 40 13.59 -11.35 25.61
N SER A 41 14.73 -11.80 26.10
CA SER A 41 16.02 -11.88 25.40
C SER A 41 16.03 -12.67 24.07
N GLY A 42 14.92 -13.27 23.69
CA GLY A 42 14.67 -13.91 22.38
C GLY A 42 14.03 -12.99 21.35
N PHE A 43 13.21 -12.02 21.76
CA PHE A 43 12.42 -11.19 20.85
C PHE A 43 13.26 -10.14 20.10
N GLY A 44 14.34 -9.66 20.69
CA GLY A 44 15.20 -8.65 20.08
C GLY A 44 16.22 -9.19 19.07
N LYS A 45 16.39 -10.51 18.95
CA LYS A 45 17.32 -11.09 17.97
C LYS A 45 16.70 -11.34 16.60
N ASP A 46 15.38 -11.38 16.54
CA ASP A 46 14.61 -11.69 15.33
C ASP A 46 13.96 -10.45 14.68
N LEU A 47 14.05 -9.28 15.33
CA LEU A 47 13.57 -8.04 14.74
C LEU A 47 14.50 -7.64 13.57
N ASN A 48 13.87 -7.31 12.44
CA ASN A 48 14.61 -6.76 11.31
C ASN A 48 15.41 -5.52 11.76
N PRO A 49 16.75 -5.50 11.65
CA PRO A 49 17.59 -4.38 12.07
C PRO A 49 17.15 -3.04 11.47
N LEU A 50 16.49 -3.07 10.32
CA LEU A 50 15.92 -1.90 9.67
C LEU A 50 14.90 -1.15 10.55
N PHE A 51 14.24 -1.83 11.47
CA PHE A 51 13.23 -1.26 12.36
C PHE A 51 13.69 -1.19 13.83
N SER A 52 14.91 -1.60 14.14
CA SER A 52 15.47 -1.54 15.49
C SER A 52 15.98 -0.14 15.85
N ASP A 53 16.40 0.63 14.85
CA ASP A 53 16.88 1.99 15.02
C ASP A 53 15.75 3.01 15.05
N ALA A 54 15.97 4.16 15.66
CA ALA A 54 15.02 5.25 15.63
C ALA A 54 14.77 5.70 14.19
N PHE A 55 13.48 5.88 13.84
CA PHE A 55 13.09 6.37 12.52
C PHE A 55 13.60 7.81 12.31
N ASP A 56 14.38 8.00 11.24
CA ASP A 56 14.82 9.33 10.83
C ASP A 56 13.66 10.07 10.14
N ASP A 57 12.97 10.94 10.88
CA ASP A 57 11.83 11.73 10.41
C ASP A 57 12.28 12.93 9.55
N THR A 58 13.10 12.67 8.53
CA THR A 58 13.58 13.72 7.61
C THR A 58 12.48 14.24 6.69
N ARG A 59 11.39 13.50 6.51
CA ARG A 59 10.30 13.76 5.58
C ARG A 59 10.70 13.82 4.11
N ALA A 60 11.97 13.65 3.79
CA ALA A 60 12.41 13.51 2.42
C ALA A 60 12.49 12.02 2.09
N VAL A 61 11.69 11.58 1.10
CA VAL A 61 11.68 10.21 0.63
C VAL A 61 12.18 10.15 -0.80
N ASP A 62 13.20 9.37 -1.03
CA ASP A 62 13.71 9.07 -2.36
C ASP A 62 13.01 7.80 -2.87
N VAL A 63 12.28 7.92 -3.98
CA VAL A 63 11.66 6.82 -4.69
C VAL A 63 12.47 6.54 -5.96
N LEU A 64 13.25 5.48 -5.93
CA LEU A 64 13.89 4.93 -7.11
C LEU A 64 12.81 4.28 -7.99
N TYR A 65 12.92 4.38 -9.30
CA TYR A 65 11.91 3.77 -10.17
C TYR A 65 12.50 3.09 -11.39
N ALA A 66 11.76 2.10 -11.88
CA ALA A 66 11.84 1.55 -13.23
C ALA A 66 10.44 1.69 -13.86
N THR A 67 10.37 2.06 -15.13
CA THR A 67 9.11 2.22 -15.84
C THR A 67 9.24 1.89 -17.33
N ASN A 68 8.23 1.20 -17.87
CA ASN A 68 8.07 0.98 -19.30
C ASN A 68 7.00 1.91 -19.91
N ARG A 69 6.79 3.08 -19.30
CA ARG A 69 5.94 4.16 -19.83
C ARG A 69 6.72 4.93 -20.90
N ALA A 70 6.01 5.44 -21.88
CA ALA A 70 6.58 6.41 -22.82
C ALA A 70 6.95 7.71 -22.08
N GLN A 71 8.13 8.24 -22.43
CA GLN A 71 8.57 9.53 -21.90
C GLN A 71 7.71 10.67 -22.47
N GLY A 72 7.46 11.64 -21.63
CA GLY A 72 6.84 12.89 -22.01
C GLY A 72 7.85 13.89 -22.59
N GLU A 73 7.38 15.11 -22.80
CA GLU A 73 8.24 16.20 -23.31
C GLU A 73 9.00 16.91 -22.18
N ASP A 74 8.42 16.93 -20.99
CA ASP A 74 9.02 17.54 -19.81
C ASP A 74 9.56 16.46 -18.86
N MET A 75 10.87 16.35 -18.80
CA MET A 75 11.58 15.43 -17.90
C MET A 75 12.06 16.10 -16.61
N SER A 76 11.54 17.29 -16.27
CA SER A 76 11.95 18.01 -15.08
C SER A 76 11.25 17.55 -13.79
N GLY A 77 10.08 16.94 -13.91
CA GLY A 77 9.23 16.51 -12.81
C GLY A 77 9.20 14.99 -12.60
N CYS A 78 8.34 14.57 -11.65
CA CYS A 78 7.94 13.18 -11.46
C CYS A 78 6.41 13.12 -11.48
N ASP A 79 5.84 13.46 -12.61
CA ASP A 79 4.42 13.60 -12.84
C ASP A 79 3.97 12.92 -14.13
N ASP A 80 2.74 13.19 -14.53
CA ASP A 80 2.13 12.56 -15.70
C ASP A 80 2.64 13.14 -17.02
N ASP A 81 3.27 14.32 -16.99
CA ASP A 81 3.92 14.93 -18.15
C ASP A 81 5.32 14.35 -18.36
N THR A 82 5.95 13.84 -17.29
CA THR A 82 7.25 13.15 -17.35
C THR A 82 7.11 11.75 -17.96
N TYR A 83 6.12 10.97 -17.52
CA TYR A 83 5.84 9.64 -18.06
C TYR A 83 4.35 9.44 -18.31
N ARG A 84 4.03 9.12 -19.55
CA ARG A 84 2.66 9.02 -20.08
C ARG A 84 2.04 7.64 -19.82
N VAL A 85 0.80 7.46 -20.26
CA VAL A 85 0.06 6.19 -20.14
C VAL A 85 0.33 5.23 -21.30
N GLU A 86 1.07 5.65 -22.31
CA GLU A 86 1.49 4.84 -23.45
C GLU A 86 2.68 3.95 -23.10
N LEU A 87 2.79 2.84 -23.80
CA LEU A 87 3.90 1.90 -23.69
C LEU A 87 5.18 2.44 -24.35
N SER A 88 6.31 2.25 -23.70
CA SER A 88 7.64 2.37 -24.28
C SER A 88 8.18 0.99 -24.63
N THR A 89 9.04 0.92 -25.65
CA THR A 89 9.82 -0.27 -25.98
C THR A 89 11.04 -0.47 -25.07
N GLN A 90 11.38 0.56 -24.28
CA GLN A 90 12.52 0.55 -23.37
C GLN A 90 12.08 0.87 -21.94
N VAL A 91 12.78 0.30 -20.96
CA VAL A 91 12.61 0.62 -19.55
C VAL A 91 13.46 1.85 -19.22
N SER A 92 12.83 2.86 -18.63
CA SER A 92 13.48 4.05 -18.10
C SER A 92 13.67 3.90 -16.60
N TYR A 93 14.72 4.52 -16.08
CA TYR A 93 15.07 4.49 -14.65
C TYR A 93 15.32 5.89 -14.12
N GLY A 94 15.15 6.08 -12.83
CA GLY A 94 15.43 7.35 -12.18
C GLY A 94 15.14 7.33 -10.69
N VAL A 95 15.23 8.52 -10.10
CA VAL A 95 14.86 8.78 -8.72
C VAL A 95 14.03 10.06 -8.62
N CYS A 96 12.94 9.97 -7.87
CA CYS A 96 12.10 11.10 -7.48
C CYS A 96 12.32 11.35 -5.99
N ARG A 97 12.73 12.56 -5.63
CA ARG A 97 12.77 13.00 -4.23
C ARG A 97 11.51 13.76 -3.90
N LEU A 98 10.83 13.31 -2.84
CA LEU A 98 9.55 13.88 -2.40
C LEU A 98 9.65 14.41 -0.98
N ASN A 99 8.90 15.47 -0.69
CA ASN A 99 8.66 15.95 0.67
C ASN A 99 7.32 15.41 1.17
N VAL A 100 7.32 14.82 2.38
CA VAL A 100 6.10 14.49 3.10
C VAL A 100 5.69 15.69 3.96
N PRO A 101 4.40 16.11 3.95
CA PRO A 101 3.98 17.30 4.67
C PRO A 101 4.10 17.15 6.18
N LYS A 102 4.31 18.28 6.89
CA LYS A 102 4.45 18.32 8.35
C LYS A 102 3.24 17.75 9.09
N LYS A 103 2.04 17.95 8.53
CA LYS A 103 0.79 17.35 9.01
C LYS A 103 0.35 16.32 7.98
N HIS A 104 0.68 15.07 8.22
CA HIS A 104 0.34 13.94 7.37
C HIS A 104 -0.59 12.99 8.11
N ASN A 105 -1.63 12.54 7.41
CA ASN A 105 -2.54 11.50 7.90
C ASN A 105 -2.16 10.16 7.25
N VAL A 106 -1.90 9.16 8.05
CA VAL A 106 -1.56 7.80 7.56
C VAL A 106 -2.54 7.33 6.50
N GLY A 107 -2.02 6.95 5.34
CA GLY A 107 -2.80 6.54 4.17
C GLY A 107 -3.31 7.67 3.30
N GLY A 108 -3.22 8.91 3.75
CA GLY A 108 -3.72 10.09 3.05
C GLY A 108 -2.77 10.61 1.97
N PHE A 109 -3.32 11.47 1.13
CA PHE A 109 -2.57 12.34 0.23
C PHE A 109 -2.98 13.78 0.47
N GLU A 110 -2.09 14.54 0.99
CA GLU A 110 -2.23 15.99 1.05
C GLU A 110 -1.69 16.57 -0.28
N VAL A 111 -2.54 16.55 -1.32
CA VAL A 111 -2.19 17.08 -2.66
C VAL A 111 -2.43 18.57 -2.69
N ALA A 112 -1.45 19.32 -3.20
CA ALA A 112 -1.54 20.76 -3.30
C ALA A 112 -2.64 21.20 -4.30
N PRO A 113 -3.57 22.10 -3.90
CA PRO A 113 -4.63 22.58 -4.78
C PRO A 113 -4.10 23.52 -5.87
N SER A 114 -2.87 23.99 -5.75
CA SER A 114 -2.19 24.83 -6.74
C SER A 114 -0.67 24.80 -6.53
N PRO A 115 0.13 25.16 -7.56
CA PRO A 115 1.59 25.26 -7.44
C PRO A 115 2.07 26.30 -6.40
N ARG A 116 1.20 27.25 -6.01
CA ARG A 116 1.50 28.29 -5.01
C ARG A 116 1.14 27.90 -3.59
N ALA A 117 0.55 26.70 -3.38
CA ALA A 117 0.20 26.22 -2.05
C ALA A 117 1.47 26.03 -1.20
N ASP A 118 1.32 26.19 0.13
CA ASP A 118 2.40 26.06 1.08
C ASP A 118 3.06 24.66 0.98
N PRO A 119 4.34 24.55 0.63
CA PRO A 119 5.03 23.28 0.43
C PRO A 119 5.09 22.41 1.70
N HIS A 120 4.97 23.02 2.89
CA HIS A 120 4.99 22.27 4.15
C HIS A 120 3.67 21.57 4.48
N ARG A 121 2.62 21.85 3.72
CA ARG A 121 1.26 21.29 3.94
C ARG A 121 0.89 20.16 2.98
N TYR A 122 1.70 19.93 1.94
CA TYR A 122 1.35 19.03 0.85
C TYR A 122 2.55 18.19 0.42
N PHE A 123 2.27 17.02 -0.11
CA PHE A 123 3.29 16.25 -0.83
C PHE A 123 3.82 17.08 -2.02
N ARG A 124 5.12 17.07 -2.21
CA ARG A 124 5.79 17.73 -3.33
C ARG A 124 6.96 16.91 -3.82
N VAL A 125 7.11 16.91 -5.13
CA VAL A 125 8.36 16.54 -5.77
C VAL A 125 9.38 17.65 -5.53
N LEU A 126 10.50 17.29 -4.96
CA LEU A 126 11.64 18.21 -4.68
C LEU A 126 12.68 18.15 -5.79
N ALA A 127 12.90 16.96 -6.36
CA ALA A 127 13.85 16.74 -7.43
C ALA A 127 13.48 15.48 -8.23
N HIS A 128 13.87 15.50 -9.49
CA HIS A 128 13.86 14.34 -10.38
C HIS A 128 15.23 14.19 -11.01
N THR A 129 15.72 12.95 -11.05
CA THR A 129 17.00 12.63 -11.69
C THR A 129 16.84 11.34 -12.50
N PRO A 130 16.85 11.41 -13.84
CA PRO A 130 16.94 10.24 -14.68
C PRO A 130 18.25 9.47 -14.41
N LEU A 131 18.19 8.14 -14.43
CA LEU A 131 19.32 7.27 -14.19
C LEU A 131 19.51 6.29 -15.36
N THR A 132 20.75 5.83 -15.54
CA THR A 132 20.99 4.61 -16.32
C THR A 132 20.70 3.39 -15.44
N GLN A 133 20.43 2.23 -16.07
CA GLN A 133 20.28 0.96 -15.37
C GLN A 133 21.48 0.67 -14.46
N GLU A 134 22.70 0.90 -14.94
CA GLU A 134 23.93 0.69 -14.18
C GLU A 134 23.98 1.58 -12.94
N THR A 135 23.59 2.85 -13.08
CA THR A 135 23.56 3.79 -11.96
C THR A 135 22.49 3.40 -10.92
N LEU A 136 21.30 2.97 -11.38
CA LEU A 136 20.28 2.43 -10.49
C LEU A 136 20.83 1.23 -9.71
N LEU A 137 21.40 0.24 -10.38
CA LEU A 137 21.95 -0.96 -9.74
C LEU A 137 23.04 -0.62 -8.74
N ARG A 138 23.93 0.32 -9.05
CA ARG A 138 24.96 0.81 -8.13
C ARG A 138 24.32 1.45 -6.88
N GLN A 139 23.31 2.29 -7.03
CA GLN A 139 22.60 2.89 -5.90
C GLN A 139 21.88 1.82 -5.06
N LEU A 140 21.22 0.86 -5.69
CA LEU A 140 20.56 -0.24 -5.00
C LEU A 140 21.56 -1.12 -4.25
N SER A 141 22.71 -1.45 -4.85
CA SER A 141 23.73 -2.30 -4.21
C SER A 141 24.46 -1.60 -3.05
N GLN A 142 24.72 -0.30 -3.14
CA GLN A 142 25.44 0.48 -2.13
C GLN A 142 24.55 1.10 -1.06
N GLY A 143 23.24 1.18 -1.30
CA GLY A 143 22.28 1.75 -0.38
C GLY A 143 21.98 0.87 0.84
N ARG A 144 20.90 1.17 1.53
CA ARG A 144 20.45 0.40 2.70
C ARG A 144 20.14 -1.06 2.34
N PRO A 145 20.24 -1.99 3.29
CA PRO A 145 20.23 -3.43 2.99
C PRO A 145 18.92 -3.91 2.39
N ASP A 146 17.78 -3.40 2.85
CA ASP A 146 16.47 -3.87 2.39
C ASP A 146 15.82 -2.90 1.41
N MET A 147 14.99 -3.44 0.53
CA MET A 147 14.23 -2.68 -0.47
C MET A 147 12.73 -2.93 -0.29
N LEU A 148 11.93 -1.86 -0.40
CA LEU A 148 10.47 -1.95 -0.54
C LEU A 148 10.11 -1.62 -1.98
N VAL A 149 9.70 -2.63 -2.74
CA VAL A 149 9.24 -2.50 -4.13
C VAL A 149 7.73 -2.35 -4.14
N PHE A 150 7.22 -1.29 -4.74
CA PHE A 150 5.80 -1.07 -4.91
C PHE A 150 5.39 -1.20 -6.38
N ILE A 151 4.25 -1.87 -6.65
CA ILE A 151 3.64 -2.01 -7.98
C ILE A 151 2.17 -1.62 -7.86
N HIS A 152 1.80 -0.54 -8.56
CA HIS A 152 0.47 0.06 -8.49
C HIS A 152 -0.57 -0.69 -9.33
N GLY A 153 -1.85 -0.33 -9.13
CA GLY A 153 -2.99 -0.94 -9.79
C GLY A 153 -3.51 -0.19 -11.02
N PHE A 154 -4.77 -0.49 -11.34
CA PHE A 154 -5.55 0.11 -12.41
C PHE A 154 -5.68 1.63 -12.27
N ASN A 155 -5.67 2.32 -13.40
CA ASN A 155 -5.92 3.76 -13.53
C ASN A 155 -5.02 4.66 -12.66
N VAL A 156 -3.82 4.20 -12.35
CA VAL A 156 -2.82 4.95 -11.59
C VAL A 156 -1.77 5.49 -12.57
N LYS A 157 -1.64 6.79 -12.67
CA LYS A 157 -0.64 7.46 -13.46
C LYS A 157 0.72 7.52 -12.76
N PHE A 158 1.75 8.00 -13.45
CA PHE A 158 3.12 7.98 -12.94
C PHE A 158 3.28 8.80 -11.66
N GLY A 159 2.82 10.05 -11.66
CA GLY A 159 2.90 10.93 -10.50
C GLY A 159 2.20 10.36 -9.27
N ASP A 160 0.99 9.82 -9.44
CA ASP A 160 0.24 9.18 -8.35
C ASP A 160 0.95 7.93 -7.82
N ALA A 161 1.58 7.15 -8.69
CA ALA A 161 2.34 5.95 -8.28
C ALA A 161 3.57 6.33 -7.45
N VAL A 162 4.29 7.37 -7.84
CA VAL A 162 5.45 7.91 -7.10
C VAL A 162 5.03 8.43 -5.73
N LEU A 163 3.97 9.23 -5.66
CA LEU A 163 3.42 9.74 -4.39
C LEU A 163 2.98 8.60 -3.47
N ARG A 164 2.32 7.59 -4.01
CA ARG A 164 1.86 6.42 -3.23
C ARG A 164 3.03 5.60 -2.68
N ALA A 165 4.06 5.35 -3.47
CA ALA A 165 5.26 4.65 -3.01
C ALA A 165 5.94 5.40 -1.85
N ALA A 166 6.07 6.72 -1.95
CA ALA A 166 6.63 7.55 -0.90
C ALA A 166 5.76 7.55 0.37
N GLN A 167 4.43 7.69 0.22
CA GLN A 167 3.49 7.67 1.34
C GLN A 167 3.54 6.34 2.10
N ILE A 168 3.48 5.20 1.39
CA ILE A 168 3.54 3.87 2.01
C ILE A 168 4.83 3.71 2.79
N ALA A 169 5.97 4.04 2.19
CA ALA A 169 7.27 3.90 2.84
C ALA A 169 7.39 4.78 4.10
N TYR A 170 6.92 6.02 4.02
CA TYR A 170 6.92 6.95 5.15
C TYR A 170 6.02 6.45 6.29
N ASP A 171 4.80 6.03 5.97
CA ASP A 171 3.84 5.54 6.96
C ASP A 171 4.25 4.22 7.62
N LEU A 172 4.95 3.36 6.88
CA LEU A 172 5.58 2.15 7.40
C LEU A 172 6.85 2.44 8.20
N LYS A 173 7.32 3.70 8.24
CA LYS A 173 8.64 4.05 8.80
C LYS A 173 9.76 3.19 8.19
N PHE A 174 9.63 2.88 6.92
CA PHE A 174 10.58 2.01 6.23
C PHE A 174 11.88 2.75 5.97
N GLN A 175 12.97 2.30 6.60
CA GLN A 175 14.28 2.93 6.49
C GLN A 175 15.15 2.39 5.36
N GLY A 176 14.65 1.41 4.61
CA GLY A 176 15.31 0.85 3.43
C GLY A 176 15.19 1.73 2.19
N GLN A 177 15.54 1.15 1.04
CA GLN A 177 15.38 1.81 -0.25
C GLN A 177 13.97 1.59 -0.80
N VAL A 178 13.34 2.67 -1.24
CA VAL A 178 11.99 2.61 -1.85
C VAL A 178 12.14 2.54 -3.35
N VAL A 179 11.53 1.53 -3.96
CA VAL A 179 11.60 1.28 -5.40
C VAL A 179 10.20 1.13 -5.97
N LEU A 180 9.92 1.80 -7.05
CA LEU A 180 8.65 1.72 -7.78
C LEU A 180 8.88 1.03 -9.12
N PHE A 181 8.09 0.00 -9.44
CA PHE A 181 7.90 -0.39 -10.84
C PHE A 181 6.58 0.20 -11.32
N SER A 182 6.66 1.21 -12.21
CA SER A 182 5.48 1.89 -12.75
C SER A 182 5.19 1.44 -14.17
N TRP A 183 4.13 0.65 -14.34
CA TRP A 183 3.65 0.21 -15.64
C TRP A 183 2.62 1.19 -16.22
N PRO A 184 2.39 1.24 -17.57
CA PRO A 184 1.50 2.22 -18.20
C PRO A 184 0.02 1.99 -17.88
N ALA A 185 -0.41 2.34 -16.67
CA ALA A 185 -1.81 2.45 -16.26
C ALA A 185 -2.24 3.93 -16.27
N GLY A 186 -3.52 4.15 -16.25
CA GLY A 186 -4.14 5.46 -16.27
C GLY A 186 -5.15 5.60 -17.41
N ALA A 187 -6.00 6.63 -17.35
CA ALA A 187 -6.87 7.00 -18.45
C ALA A 187 -6.10 7.83 -19.47
N ALA A 188 -6.31 7.56 -20.77
CA ALA A 188 -5.76 8.40 -21.83
C ALA A 188 -6.38 9.80 -21.78
N PRO A 189 -5.67 10.83 -22.28
CA PRO A 189 -6.20 12.19 -22.38
C PRO A 189 -7.59 12.23 -23.05
N GLY A 190 -8.54 12.95 -22.44
CA GLY A 190 -9.92 13.08 -22.93
C GLY A 190 -10.87 11.93 -22.54
N MET A 191 -10.39 10.89 -21.90
CA MET A 191 -11.24 9.79 -21.36
C MET A 191 -11.60 10.07 -19.90
N PHE A 192 -12.62 10.86 -19.66
CA PHE A 192 -13.07 11.21 -18.32
C PHE A 192 -14.47 10.64 -18.02
N GLY A 193 -14.67 10.23 -16.77
CA GLY A 193 -15.97 9.78 -16.25
C GLY A 193 -16.28 8.30 -16.48
N ASN A 194 -17.40 7.87 -15.90
CA ASN A 194 -17.80 6.46 -15.85
C ASN A 194 -18.06 5.83 -17.22
N THR A 195 -18.41 6.63 -18.25
CA THR A 195 -18.68 6.14 -19.60
C THR A 195 -17.47 5.51 -20.27
N PHE A 196 -16.26 5.88 -19.84
CA PHE A 196 -15.01 5.38 -20.41
C PHE A 196 -14.29 4.36 -19.52
N ILE A 197 -14.84 4.00 -18.36
CA ILE A 197 -14.15 3.14 -17.40
C ILE A 197 -13.81 1.77 -17.99
N ASN A 198 -14.73 1.16 -18.74
CA ASN A 198 -14.52 -0.14 -19.37
C ASN A 198 -13.40 -0.07 -20.42
N ARG A 199 -13.40 0.98 -21.24
CA ARG A 199 -12.35 1.19 -22.26
C ARG A 199 -11.00 1.45 -21.61
N THR A 200 -10.96 2.22 -20.53
CA THR A 200 -9.74 2.42 -19.74
C THR A 200 -9.27 1.11 -19.12
N TYR A 201 -10.21 0.27 -18.63
CA TYR A 201 -9.88 -1.04 -18.07
C TYR A 201 -9.25 -1.96 -19.12
N ASP A 202 -9.82 -2.07 -20.32
CA ASP A 202 -9.27 -2.89 -21.41
C ASP A 202 -7.89 -2.41 -21.85
N MET A 203 -7.70 -1.11 -21.98
CA MET A 203 -6.40 -0.51 -22.32
C MET A 203 -5.37 -0.83 -21.24
N ASN A 204 -5.72 -0.64 -19.96
CA ASN A 204 -4.79 -0.93 -18.87
C ASN A 204 -4.49 -2.42 -18.78
N LYS A 205 -5.47 -3.31 -19.02
CA LYS A 205 -5.28 -4.76 -19.07
C LYS A 205 -4.32 -5.19 -20.19
N ALA A 206 -4.44 -4.58 -21.37
CA ALA A 206 -3.50 -4.79 -22.46
C ALA A 206 -2.10 -4.31 -22.09
N ASN A 207 -1.98 -3.10 -21.51
CA ASN A 207 -0.70 -2.57 -21.07
C ASN A 207 -0.07 -3.41 -19.94
N ALA A 208 -0.88 -3.97 -19.03
CA ALA A 208 -0.39 -4.89 -18.00
C ALA A 208 0.26 -6.13 -18.64
N ALA A 209 -0.39 -6.74 -19.63
CA ALA A 209 0.16 -7.89 -20.34
C ALA A 209 1.51 -7.58 -21.02
N HIS A 210 1.62 -6.41 -21.64
CA HIS A 210 2.88 -5.95 -22.25
C HIS A 210 3.96 -5.56 -21.23
N SER A 211 3.58 -5.33 -19.98
CA SER A 211 4.51 -4.96 -18.91
C SER A 211 5.10 -6.16 -18.16
N VAL A 212 4.64 -7.37 -18.43
CA VAL A 212 5.12 -8.59 -17.77
C VAL A 212 6.62 -8.82 -18.02
N ALA A 213 7.06 -8.75 -19.27
CA ALA A 213 8.47 -8.95 -19.62
C ALA A 213 9.37 -7.84 -19.04
N PRO A 214 9.06 -6.53 -19.19
CA PRO A 214 9.80 -5.46 -18.52
C PRO A 214 9.87 -5.59 -16.99
N ALA A 215 8.79 -6.02 -16.35
CA ALA A 215 8.78 -6.30 -14.91
C ALA A 215 9.65 -7.52 -14.56
N GLY A 216 9.64 -8.55 -15.41
CA GLY A 216 10.52 -9.71 -15.27
C GLY A 216 11.99 -9.32 -15.31
N ASP A 217 12.39 -8.51 -16.28
CA ASP A 217 13.77 -8.02 -16.39
C ASP A 217 14.14 -7.17 -15.15
N PHE A 218 13.25 -6.31 -14.67
CA PHE A 218 13.45 -5.57 -13.44
C PHE A 218 13.61 -6.50 -12.22
N PHE A 219 12.77 -7.52 -12.05
CA PHE A 219 12.92 -8.48 -10.96
C PHE A 219 14.20 -9.33 -11.07
N LYS A 220 14.67 -9.65 -12.29
CA LYS A 220 15.97 -10.31 -12.49
C LYS A 220 17.12 -9.44 -11.99
N LEU A 221 17.06 -8.12 -12.26
CA LEU A 221 18.05 -7.17 -11.73
C LEU A 221 18.06 -7.19 -10.19
N LEU A 222 16.89 -7.18 -9.54
CA LEU A 222 16.80 -7.25 -8.09
C LEU A 222 17.28 -8.60 -7.54
N ALA A 223 16.93 -9.71 -8.18
CA ALA A 223 17.38 -11.05 -7.80
C ALA A 223 18.90 -11.23 -7.95
N GLY A 224 19.54 -10.43 -8.79
CA GLY A 224 20.99 -10.39 -8.94
C GLY A 224 21.73 -9.65 -7.81
N LEU A 225 21.02 -8.86 -7.01
CA LEU A 225 21.59 -8.17 -5.86
C LEU A 225 21.68 -9.11 -4.64
N ASP A 226 22.71 -8.90 -3.81
CA ASP A 226 22.82 -9.60 -2.51
C ASP A 226 22.04 -8.82 -1.43
N LYS A 227 20.73 -8.68 -1.66
CA LYS A 227 19.82 -7.89 -0.83
C LYS A 227 18.42 -8.48 -0.81
N ILE A 228 17.69 -8.21 0.27
CA ILE A 228 16.28 -8.61 0.40
C ILE A 228 15.39 -7.54 -0.20
N SER A 229 14.46 -7.96 -1.05
CA SER A 229 13.37 -7.14 -1.54
C SER A 229 12.08 -7.52 -0.81
N HIS A 230 11.35 -6.55 -0.27
CA HIS A 230 9.95 -6.72 0.09
C HIS A 230 9.12 -6.17 -1.07
N VAL A 231 8.15 -6.93 -1.54
CA VAL A 231 7.36 -6.54 -2.72
C VAL A 231 5.91 -6.35 -2.33
N MET A 232 5.37 -5.17 -2.58
CA MET A 232 3.97 -4.80 -2.33
C MET A 232 3.26 -4.51 -3.64
N VAL A 233 2.22 -5.28 -3.94
CA VAL A 233 1.45 -5.19 -5.19
C VAL A 233 0.00 -4.81 -4.90
N HIS A 234 -0.59 -3.96 -5.73
CA HIS A 234 -1.99 -3.57 -5.60
C HIS A 234 -2.80 -3.84 -6.87
N SER A 235 -4.00 -4.43 -6.69
CA SER A 235 -5.05 -4.52 -7.70
C SER A 235 -4.60 -5.15 -9.03
N MET A 236 -4.85 -4.51 -10.18
CA MET A 236 -4.42 -4.96 -11.52
C MET A 236 -2.89 -5.11 -11.66
N GLY A 237 -2.08 -4.49 -10.78
CA GLY A 237 -0.63 -4.71 -10.76
C GLY A 237 -0.24 -6.18 -10.58
N HIS A 238 -1.14 -7.02 -10.06
CA HIS A 238 -0.93 -8.47 -9.95
C HIS A 238 -0.88 -9.16 -11.31
N GLN A 239 -1.56 -8.62 -12.34
CA GLN A 239 -1.47 -9.13 -13.71
C GLN A 239 -0.10 -8.86 -14.35
N VAL A 240 0.68 -7.93 -13.79
CA VAL A 240 2.07 -7.66 -14.17
C VAL A 240 3.04 -8.48 -13.30
N ALA A 241 2.91 -8.34 -11.97
CA ALA A 241 3.91 -8.84 -11.03
C ALA A 241 3.92 -10.37 -10.93
N ILE A 242 2.75 -11.02 -10.83
CA ILE A 242 2.67 -12.47 -10.58
C ILE A 242 3.28 -13.28 -11.73
N PRO A 243 2.89 -13.07 -13.01
CA PRO A 243 3.52 -13.81 -14.10
C PRO A 243 5.00 -13.47 -14.25
N ALA A 244 5.42 -12.21 -14.01
CA ALA A 244 6.84 -11.83 -14.04
C ALA A 244 7.65 -12.56 -12.98
N LEU A 245 7.17 -12.59 -11.72
CA LEU A 245 7.82 -13.32 -10.63
C LEU A 245 7.87 -14.82 -10.88
N ALA A 246 6.83 -15.41 -11.46
CA ALA A 246 6.82 -16.83 -11.79
C ALA A 246 7.93 -17.20 -12.80
N VAL A 247 8.13 -16.38 -13.83
CA VAL A 247 9.22 -16.56 -14.79
C VAL A 247 10.58 -16.42 -14.08
N VAL A 248 10.81 -15.34 -13.35
CA VAL A 248 12.09 -15.08 -12.66
C VAL A 248 12.41 -16.17 -11.66
N SER A 249 11.41 -16.64 -10.89
CA SER A 249 11.57 -17.76 -9.96
C SER A 249 12.01 -19.04 -10.64
N SER A 250 11.45 -19.35 -11.83
CA SER A 250 11.83 -20.55 -12.59
C SER A 250 13.24 -20.46 -13.16
N GLU A 251 13.65 -19.29 -13.64
CA GLU A 251 14.94 -19.06 -14.27
C GLU A 251 16.08 -18.97 -13.25
N THR A 252 15.87 -18.25 -12.14
CA THR A 252 16.95 -18.01 -11.17
C THR A 252 17.05 -19.07 -10.09
N GLY A 253 15.93 -19.70 -9.74
CA GLY A 253 15.84 -20.63 -8.64
C GLY A 253 16.11 -20.02 -7.25
N ARG A 254 16.25 -18.70 -7.16
CA ARG A 254 16.64 -17.96 -5.95
C ARG A 254 15.43 -17.44 -5.18
N GLN A 255 15.53 -17.48 -3.86
CA GLN A 255 14.66 -16.71 -2.97
C GLN A 255 15.31 -15.33 -2.77
N PHE A 256 14.69 -14.27 -3.31
CA PHE A 256 15.18 -12.90 -3.23
C PHE A 256 14.16 -11.93 -2.63
N ILE A 257 12.95 -12.42 -2.36
CA ILE A 257 11.87 -11.66 -1.74
C ILE A 257 11.73 -12.11 -0.28
N GLY A 258 11.76 -11.17 0.66
CA GLY A 258 11.41 -11.41 2.04
C GLY A 258 9.90 -11.58 2.19
N GLU A 259 9.16 -10.48 2.12
CA GLU A 259 7.71 -10.47 2.20
C GLU A 259 7.10 -10.08 0.85
N LEU A 260 6.23 -10.94 0.32
CA LEU A 260 5.41 -10.65 -0.87
C LEU A 260 4.00 -10.32 -0.40
N VAL A 261 3.64 -9.04 -0.48
CA VAL A 261 2.40 -8.46 0.03
C VAL A 261 1.47 -8.17 -1.15
N LEU A 262 0.39 -8.90 -1.24
CA LEU A 262 -0.55 -8.89 -2.36
C LEU A 262 -1.89 -8.28 -1.90
N ASN A 263 -2.15 -7.03 -2.28
CA ASN A 263 -3.32 -6.28 -1.84
C ASN A 263 -4.40 -6.24 -2.92
N ALA A 264 -5.61 -6.70 -2.59
CA ALA A 264 -6.75 -6.72 -3.50
C ALA A 264 -6.42 -7.33 -4.88
N PRO A 265 -5.92 -8.57 -4.98
CA PRO A 265 -5.40 -9.08 -6.25
C PRO A 265 -6.48 -9.20 -7.34
N ASP A 266 -6.40 -8.36 -8.37
CA ASP A 266 -7.24 -8.47 -9.58
C ASP A 266 -6.59 -9.45 -10.57
N ILE A 267 -6.56 -10.71 -10.19
CA ILE A 267 -6.07 -11.84 -11.00
C ILE A 267 -7.05 -13.02 -10.86
N PRO A 268 -7.31 -13.81 -11.93
CA PRO A 268 -8.13 -15.00 -11.83
C PRO A 268 -7.58 -15.99 -10.78
N ILE A 269 -8.45 -16.56 -9.95
CA ILE A 269 -8.06 -17.53 -8.91
C ILE A 269 -7.22 -18.67 -9.49
N ARG A 270 -7.61 -19.20 -10.65
CA ARG A 270 -6.88 -20.29 -11.32
C ARG A 270 -5.44 -19.90 -11.64
N ASP A 271 -5.24 -18.69 -12.17
CA ASP A 271 -3.92 -18.21 -12.61
C ASP A 271 -3.04 -17.89 -11.39
N PHE A 272 -3.64 -17.37 -10.31
CA PHE A 272 -2.97 -17.22 -9.03
C PHE A 272 -2.52 -18.56 -8.47
N ALA A 273 -3.43 -19.53 -8.35
CA ALA A 273 -3.14 -20.86 -7.82
C ALA A 273 -2.02 -21.57 -8.59
N ALA A 274 -2.01 -21.45 -9.92
CA ALA A 274 -0.95 -22.00 -10.76
C ALA A 274 0.43 -21.34 -10.48
N SER A 275 0.44 -20.09 -10.03
CA SER A 275 1.67 -19.33 -9.75
C SER A 275 2.20 -19.55 -8.34
N VAL A 276 1.39 -20.02 -7.40
CA VAL A 276 1.75 -20.16 -5.96
C VAL A 276 3.08 -20.90 -5.73
N PRO A 277 3.37 -22.05 -6.38
CA PRO A 277 4.64 -22.73 -6.16
C PRO A 277 5.86 -21.87 -6.51
N ALA A 278 5.76 -21.08 -7.60
CA ALA A 278 6.83 -20.19 -8.01
C ALA A 278 6.97 -18.98 -7.08
N LEU A 279 5.86 -18.41 -6.63
CA LEU A 279 5.86 -17.29 -5.67
C LEU A 279 6.48 -17.71 -4.33
N ARG A 280 6.13 -18.90 -3.81
CA ARG A 280 6.72 -19.46 -2.58
C ARG A 280 8.20 -19.78 -2.71
N LYS A 281 8.67 -20.10 -3.91
CA LYS A 281 10.10 -20.30 -4.18
C LYS A 281 10.85 -18.96 -4.20
N ALA A 282 10.25 -17.91 -4.76
CA ALA A 282 10.86 -16.58 -4.85
C ALA A 282 10.82 -15.80 -3.53
N ALA A 283 9.78 -16.01 -2.70
CA ALA A 283 9.52 -15.26 -1.48
C ALA A 283 9.58 -16.15 -0.22
N ARG A 284 10.07 -15.58 0.88
CA ARG A 284 10.05 -16.23 2.19
C ARG A 284 8.61 -16.43 2.66
N ARG A 285 7.76 -15.43 2.46
CA ARG A 285 6.34 -15.45 2.81
C ARG A 285 5.51 -14.75 1.73
N VAL A 286 4.31 -15.28 1.51
CA VAL A 286 3.31 -14.68 0.62
C VAL A 286 2.06 -14.40 1.44
N THR A 287 1.64 -13.13 1.48
CA THR A 287 0.45 -12.67 2.21
C THR A 287 -0.49 -11.96 1.25
N VAL A 288 -1.76 -12.37 1.23
CA VAL A 288 -2.84 -11.75 0.46
C VAL A 288 -3.77 -11.02 1.42
N TYR A 289 -4.01 -9.75 1.17
CA TYR A 289 -5.11 -9.00 1.77
C TYR A 289 -6.26 -8.92 0.78
N CYS A 290 -7.40 -9.48 1.14
CA CYS A 290 -8.59 -9.59 0.31
C CYS A 290 -9.84 -9.11 1.07
N SER A 291 -10.92 -8.79 0.36
CA SER A 291 -12.16 -8.33 0.98
C SER A 291 -13.37 -8.78 0.19
N TYR A 292 -14.37 -9.37 0.88
CA TYR A 292 -15.69 -9.66 0.28
C TYR A 292 -16.47 -8.38 -0.06
N ASN A 293 -16.12 -7.24 0.54
CA ASN A 293 -16.81 -5.97 0.39
C ASN A 293 -16.16 -5.07 -0.69
N ASP A 294 -15.11 -5.56 -1.37
CA ASP A 294 -14.39 -4.81 -2.40
C ASP A 294 -15.21 -4.73 -3.69
N ASN A 295 -15.88 -3.61 -3.88
CA ASN A 295 -16.74 -3.37 -5.04
C ASN A 295 -15.95 -3.28 -6.36
N ALA A 296 -14.69 -2.89 -6.32
CA ALA A 296 -13.86 -2.85 -7.54
C ALA A 296 -13.49 -4.27 -7.98
N ILE A 297 -13.16 -5.16 -7.05
CA ILE A 297 -12.94 -6.58 -7.34
C ILE A 297 -14.24 -7.22 -7.84
N ALA A 298 -15.38 -6.98 -7.17
CA ALA A 298 -16.67 -7.47 -7.63
C ALA A 298 -17.03 -7.01 -9.06
N ALA A 299 -16.77 -5.74 -9.38
CA ALA A 299 -16.94 -5.21 -10.73
C ALA A 299 -16.01 -5.89 -11.74
N SER A 300 -14.75 -6.15 -11.37
CA SER A 300 -13.79 -6.89 -12.20
C SER A 300 -14.27 -8.34 -12.44
N GLU A 301 -14.81 -9.01 -11.43
CA GLU A 301 -15.38 -10.37 -11.56
C GLU A 301 -16.52 -10.42 -12.58
N VAL A 302 -17.45 -9.49 -12.49
CA VAL A 302 -18.57 -9.36 -13.45
C VAL A 302 -18.04 -9.07 -14.85
N TYR A 303 -17.14 -8.12 -14.99
CA TYR A 303 -16.59 -7.70 -16.28
C TYR A 303 -15.83 -8.84 -16.98
N ASN A 304 -14.99 -9.56 -16.24
CA ASN A 304 -14.16 -10.64 -16.77
C ASN A 304 -14.84 -12.03 -16.69
N LYS A 305 -16.07 -12.11 -16.20
CA LYS A 305 -16.87 -13.36 -16.06
C LYS A 305 -16.11 -14.45 -15.27
N GLY A 306 -15.46 -14.07 -14.18
CA GLY A 306 -14.70 -15.02 -13.36
C GLY A 306 -14.21 -14.44 -12.07
N ARG A 307 -14.12 -15.30 -11.03
CA ARG A 307 -13.69 -14.93 -9.69
C ARG A 307 -12.24 -14.46 -9.66
N ARG A 308 -11.99 -13.47 -8.79
CA ARG A 308 -10.69 -12.86 -8.56
C ARG A 308 -10.17 -13.19 -7.15
N MET A 309 -8.86 -13.30 -7.04
CA MET A 309 -8.21 -13.59 -5.76
C MET A 309 -8.49 -12.53 -4.69
N GLY A 310 -8.74 -11.29 -5.10
CA GLY A 310 -9.12 -10.18 -4.20
C GLY A 310 -10.46 -10.36 -3.50
N GLY A 311 -11.32 -11.27 -3.95
CA GLY A 311 -12.57 -11.69 -3.30
C GLY A 311 -12.40 -12.81 -2.28
N CYS A 312 -11.20 -13.10 -1.85
CA CYS A 312 -10.76 -14.15 -0.93
C CYS A 312 -10.98 -15.58 -1.45
N GLU A 313 -9.91 -16.33 -1.53
CA GLU A 313 -9.88 -17.77 -1.80
C GLU A 313 -8.64 -18.37 -1.16
N LEU A 314 -8.75 -19.55 -0.56
CA LEU A 314 -7.62 -20.25 0.04
C LEU A 314 -6.59 -20.68 -1.01
N ALA A 315 -5.33 -20.55 -0.66
CA ALA A 315 -4.21 -21.03 -1.45
C ALA A 315 -3.15 -21.65 -0.53
N ASP A 316 -2.68 -22.84 -0.86
CA ASP A 316 -1.78 -23.60 -0.01
C ASP A 316 -0.45 -22.88 0.23
N GLY A 317 -0.11 -22.67 1.50
CA GLY A 317 1.12 -22.00 1.93
C GLY A 317 1.13 -20.48 1.65
N VAL A 318 -0.04 -19.87 1.56
CA VAL A 318 -0.25 -18.42 1.46
C VAL A 318 -1.11 -17.95 2.63
N ASP A 319 -0.72 -16.87 3.29
CA ASP A 319 -1.54 -16.23 4.31
C ASP A 319 -2.65 -15.41 3.64
N ILE A 320 -3.88 -15.89 3.67
CA ILE A 320 -5.06 -15.21 3.13
C ILE A 320 -5.75 -14.47 4.27
N ILE A 321 -5.73 -13.14 4.22
CA ILE A 321 -6.25 -12.27 5.28
C ILE A 321 -7.44 -11.46 4.74
N ASN A 322 -8.62 -11.78 5.26
CA ASN A 322 -9.81 -11.00 4.97
C ASN A 322 -9.80 -9.67 5.75
N VAL A 323 -9.98 -8.58 5.05
CA VAL A 323 -10.02 -7.22 5.63
C VAL A 323 -11.39 -6.55 5.48
N GLY A 324 -12.43 -7.32 5.18
CA GLY A 324 -13.78 -6.82 4.93
C GLY A 324 -14.37 -5.98 6.07
N GLU A 325 -13.90 -6.17 7.31
CA GLU A 325 -14.37 -5.37 8.45
C GLU A 325 -13.85 -3.92 8.44
N ILE A 326 -12.72 -3.67 7.74
CA ILE A 326 -12.12 -2.33 7.62
C ILE A 326 -12.27 -1.71 6.24
N ASP A 327 -12.71 -2.50 5.27
CA ASP A 327 -12.92 -2.06 3.90
C ASP A 327 -14.26 -1.32 3.81
N ALA A 328 -14.21 -0.01 4.07
CA ALA A 328 -15.38 0.85 3.92
C ALA A 328 -15.45 1.41 2.49
N PRO A 329 -16.66 1.55 1.91
CA PRO A 329 -16.84 2.15 0.58
C PRO A 329 -16.21 3.53 0.40
N ALA A 330 -16.00 4.26 1.49
CA ALA A 330 -15.32 5.56 1.48
C ALA A 330 -13.81 5.47 1.22
N LEU A 331 -13.21 4.28 1.36
CA LEU A 331 -11.78 4.07 1.12
C LEU A 331 -11.57 3.69 -0.34
N GLY A 332 -11.02 4.60 -1.13
CA GLY A 332 -10.65 4.33 -2.53
C GLY A 332 -11.24 5.30 -3.55
N ILE A 333 -10.83 5.13 -4.81
CA ILE A 333 -11.27 5.97 -5.92
C ILE A 333 -12.75 5.72 -6.21
N GLY A 334 -13.56 6.77 -6.21
CA GLY A 334 -14.97 6.72 -6.58
C GLY A 334 -15.89 6.01 -5.58
N GLY A 335 -15.47 5.81 -4.33
CA GLY A 335 -16.28 5.15 -3.31
C GLY A 335 -16.42 3.63 -3.48
N LEU A 336 -15.49 2.98 -4.19
CA LEU A 336 -15.54 1.55 -4.49
C LEU A 336 -14.91 0.66 -3.39
N GLY A 337 -14.39 1.24 -2.30
CA GLY A 337 -13.85 0.45 -1.19
C GLY A 337 -12.54 -0.28 -1.51
N HIS A 338 -11.76 0.17 -2.46
CA HIS A 338 -10.57 -0.52 -2.97
C HIS A 338 -9.23 0.06 -2.48
N GLY A 339 -9.29 1.07 -1.61
CA GLY A 339 -8.12 1.81 -1.12
C GLY A 339 -7.57 1.33 0.22
N TYR A 340 -8.09 0.25 0.79
CA TYR A 340 -7.75 -0.21 2.14
C TYR A 340 -6.26 -0.52 2.34
N TYR A 341 -5.55 -0.94 1.29
CA TYR A 341 -4.14 -1.33 1.35
C TYR A 341 -3.19 -0.24 1.88
N ALA A 342 -3.58 1.03 1.74
CA ALA A 342 -2.82 2.17 2.26
C ALA A 342 -3.41 2.73 3.57
N SER A 343 -4.46 2.09 4.12
CA SER A 343 -5.07 2.51 5.37
C SER A 343 -4.21 2.16 6.59
N ARG A 344 -4.39 2.92 7.68
CA ARG A 344 -3.66 2.69 8.93
C ARG A 344 -3.71 1.23 9.42
N PRO A 345 -4.86 0.53 9.47
CA PRO A 345 -4.90 -0.84 9.94
C PRO A 345 -4.03 -1.79 9.12
N ILE A 346 -4.07 -1.68 7.79
CA ILE A 346 -3.26 -2.52 6.90
C ILE A 346 -1.79 -2.18 7.02
N LEU A 347 -1.42 -0.90 7.00
CA LEU A 347 -0.02 -0.49 7.14
C LEU A 347 0.55 -0.89 8.50
N THR A 348 -0.26 -0.88 9.57
CA THR A 348 0.16 -1.39 10.88
C THR A 348 0.43 -2.89 10.84
N ASP A 349 -0.39 -3.66 10.13
CA ASP A 349 -0.17 -5.11 9.98
C ASP A 349 1.03 -5.40 9.07
N VAL A 350 1.17 -4.69 7.95
CA VAL A 350 2.34 -4.79 7.06
C VAL A 350 3.63 -4.42 7.80
N PHE A 351 3.63 -3.42 8.67
CA PHE A 351 4.77 -3.12 9.51
C PHE A 351 5.19 -4.33 10.37
N GLN A 352 4.25 -4.99 11.05
CA GLN A 352 4.52 -6.19 11.82
C GLN A 352 4.98 -7.37 10.93
N LEU A 353 4.42 -7.49 9.73
CA LEU A 353 4.85 -8.46 8.72
C LEU A 353 6.33 -8.24 8.34
N LEU A 354 6.73 -6.98 8.06
CA LEU A 354 8.11 -6.63 7.73
C LEU A 354 9.08 -6.86 8.89
N LEU A 355 8.60 -6.80 10.14
CA LEU A 355 9.38 -7.25 11.31
C LEU A 355 9.58 -8.78 11.35
N GLY A 356 8.95 -9.54 10.47
CA GLY A 356 9.07 -11.00 10.39
C GLY A 356 8.03 -11.77 11.20
N LEU A 357 7.01 -11.11 11.77
CA LEU A 357 5.97 -11.76 12.58
C LEU A 357 5.03 -12.61 11.69
N ASP A 358 4.81 -13.85 12.11
CA ASP A 358 3.82 -14.73 11.49
C ASP A 358 2.40 -14.21 11.72
N ALA A 359 1.48 -14.52 10.81
CA ALA A 359 0.11 -14.00 10.83
C ALA A 359 -0.57 -14.21 12.20
N GLY A 360 -0.44 -15.38 12.80
CA GLY A 360 -1.03 -15.68 14.11
C GLY A 360 -0.46 -14.88 15.29
N ASN A 361 0.68 -14.21 15.11
CA ASN A 361 1.35 -13.40 16.15
C ASN A 361 1.18 -11.89 15.93
N ARG A 362 0.56 -11.47 14.82
CA ARG A 362 0.32 -10.06 14.53
C ARG A 362 -0.90 -9.54 15.31
N GLN A 363 -0.84 -8.31 15.78
CA GLN A 363 -1.70 -7.75 16.82
C GLN A 363 -3.20 -7.84 16.51
N PHE A 364 -3.62 -7.51 15.32
CA PHE A 364 -5.04 -7.45 14.94
C PHE A 364 -5.47 -8.61 14.02
N ILE A 365 -4.60 -9.56 13.78
CA ILE A 365 -4.91 -10.75 12.98
C ILE A 365 -5.55 -11.81 13.88
N ARG A 366 -6.63 -12.40 13.38
CA ARG A 366 -7.35 -13.49 14.03
C ARG A 366 -7.48 -14.65 13.06
N LYS A 367 -7.42 -15.86 13.57
CA LYS A 367 -7.62 -17.08 12.79
C LYS A 367 -9.09 -17.19 12.41
N SER A 368 -9.36 -17.48 11.14
CA SER A 368 -10.71 -17.73 10.64
C SER A 368 -11.23 -19.10 11.06
N GLU A 369 -12.54 -19.30 10.96
CA GLU A 369 -13.21 -20.55 11.25
C GLU A 369 -12.83 -21.63 10.22
N THR A 370 -13.06 -22.88 10.59
CA THR A 370 -12.92 -24.02 9.68
C THR A 370 -13.93 -23.87 8.54
N ASN A 371 -13.50 -24.06 7.30
CA ASN A 371 -14.24 -23.90 6.05
C ASN A 371 -14.46 -22.48 5.54
N SER A 372 -13.75 -21.47 6.11
CA SER A 372 -13.65 -20.14 5.51
C SER A 372 -12.83 -20.17 4.21
N THR A 373 -12.99 -19.15 3.37
CA THR A 373 -12.16 -18.95 2.16
C THR A 373 -10.90 -18.13 2.44
N GLU A 374 -10.62 -17.83 3.72
CA GLU A 374 -9.42 -17.19 4.23
C GLU A 374 -8.87 -17.95 5.43
N ASN A 375 -7.55 -17.82 5.69
CA ASN A 375 -6.92 -18.37 6.90
C ASN A 375 -7.11 -17.46 8.11
N TYR A 376 -7.18 -16.15 7.84
CA TYR A 376 -7.18 -15.10 8.84
C TYR A 376 -8.12 -13.95 8.46
N TYR A 377 -8.51 -13.18 9.46
CA TYR A 377 -9.18 -11.89 9.25
C TYR A 377 -8.53 -10.81 10.11
N LEU A 378 -8.58 -9.57 9.65
CA LEU A 378 -8.06 -8.43 10.35
C LEU A 378 -9.20 -7.70 11.07
N ARG A 379 -9.06 -7.56 12.37
CA ARG A 379 -10.02 -6.88 13.25
C ARG A 379 -9.25 -5.92 14.16
N PRO A 380 -9.24 -4.61 13.83
CA PRO A 380 -8.58 -3.57 14.63
C PRO A 380 -9.19 -3.40 16.01
#